data_7146fdbcf4319a741fbc3ab50b5e5ea8
#
_entry.id   7146fdbcf4319a741fbc3ab50b5e5ea8
#
_cell.length_a   1.000
_cell.length_b   1.000
_cell.length_c   1.000
_cell.angle_alpha   90.00
_cell.angle_beta   90.00
_cell.angle_gamma   90.00
#
_symmetry.space_group_name_H-M   'P 1'
#
loop_
_entity.id
_entity.type
_entity.pdbx_description
1 polymer ?
#
loop_
_entity_poly.entity_id
_entity_poly.type
_entity_poly.pdbx_seq_one_letter_code
_entity_poly.pdbx_strand_id
1 'polypeptide(L)'
;MKYRGYDLNLKGFEPDLDTVIKEVEKAFINKKFNEIVFCGYGEPTMRFDLIKDFALNLRKGNLKNVPENERVRINTNGMGNLLSGRDITSEMKDLIDSLHISLNTLDRKKWLEIMRPEEKYADFAFESVLSFIEGAIKNLKEVVITAVEREDVDMAALENYARLKNIKFRVRPKLEV
;
A
#
# COMPACT_ATOMS: atom_id res chain seq x y z
N MET A 1 7.83 11.37 15.56
CA MET A 1 6.61 11.98 15.02
C MET A 1 5.42 11.31 15.65
N LYS A 2 4.44 12.08 16.12
CA LYS A 2 3.24 11.54 16.79
C LYS A 2 1.99 11.89 15.98
N TYR A 3 1.06 10.95 15.91
CA TYR A 3 -0.26 11.17 15.32
C TYR A 3 -1.33 10.72 16.31
N ARG A 4 -2.25 11.61 16.67
CA ARG A 4 -3.30 11.37 17.68
C ARG A 4 -2.76 10.77 18.99
N GLY A 5 -1.58 11.21 19.42
CA GLY A 5 -0.92 10.74 20.65
C GLY A 5 -0.05 9.48 20.52
N TYR A 6 -0.10 8.80 19.38
CA TYR A 6 0.71 7.60 19.13
C TYR A 6 2.05 7.98 18.49
N ASP A 7 3.14 7.38 18.98
CA ASP A 7 4.45 7.48 18.33
C ASP A 7 4.46 6.57 17.11
N LEU A 8 4.65 7.15 15.92
CA LEU A 8 4.69 6.41 14.65
C LEU A 8 6.08 5.88 14.32
N ASN A 9 7.10 6.24 15.12
CA ASN A 9 8.45 5.76 14.94
C ASN A 9 8.69 4.53 15.80
N LEU A 10 8.96 3.40 15.18
CA LEU A 10 9.29 2.14 15.85
C LEU A 10 10.72 2.14 16.44
N LYS A 11 11.46 3.27 16.38
CA LYS A 11 12.80 3.44 16.97
C LYS A 11 13.80 2.34 16.53
N GLY A 12 13.74 1.96 15.26
CA GLY A 12 14.60 0.92 14.70
C GLY A 12 14.11 -0.51 14.98
N PHE A 13 12.98 -0.70 15.65
CA PHE A 13 12.38 -2.00 15.78
C PHE A 13 11.72 -2.41 14.46
N GLU A 14 12.18 -3.51 13.89
CA GLU A 14 11.58 -4.13 12.71
C GLU A 14 10.91 -5.45 13.13
N PRO A 15 9.57 -5.51 13.18
CA PRO A 15 8.87 -6.71 13.59
C PRO A 15 9.12 -7.86 12.60
N ASP A 16 9.41 -9.04 13.10
CA ASP A 16 9.41 -10.28 12.33
C ASP A 16 7.98 -10.80 12.09
N LEU A 17 7.85 -11.86 11.30
CA LEU A 17 6.56 -12.45 10.96
C LEU A 17 5.78 -12.91 12.20
N ASP A 18 6.47 -13.58 13.13
CA ASP A 18 5.86 -14.10 14.36
C ASP A 18 5.30 -12.98 15.23
N THR A 19 6.02 -11.87 15.32
CA THR A 19 5.57 -10.68 16.04
C THR A 19 4.32 -10.09 15.40
N VAL A 20 4.30 -9.95 14.07
CA VAL A 20 3.13 -9.43 13.34
C VAL A 20 1.92 -10.35 13.53
N ILE A 21 2.09 -11.66 13.39
CA ILE A 21 1.01 -12.63 13.59
C ILE A 21 0.45 -12.53 15.02
N LYS A 22 1.30 -12.55 16.05
CA LYS A 22 0.88 -12.46 17.46
C LYS A 22 0.10 -11.18 17.77
N GLU A 23 0.54 -10.04 17.25
CA GLU A 23 -0.17 -8.77 17.49
C GLU A 23 -1.53 -8.73 16.78
N VAL A 24 -1.63 -9.28 15.56
CA VAL A 24 -2.92 -9.41 14.86
C VAL A 24 -3.86 -10.37 15.61
N GLU A 25 -3.39 -11.57 15.97
CA GLU A 25 -4.19 -12.54 16.75
C GLU A 25 -4.72 -11.93 18.05
N LYS A 26 -3.86 -11.20 18.77
CA LYS A 26 -4.23 -10.49 20.00
C LYS A 26 -5.29 -9.41 19.77
N ALA A 27 -5.19 -8.67 18.67
CA ALA A 27 -6.17 -7.66 18.30
C ALA A 27 -7.56 -8.28 18.06
N PHE A 28 -7.62 -9.47 17.47
CA PHE A 28 -8.86 -10.15 17.12
C PHE A 28 -9.53 -10.90 18.31
N ILE A 29 -8.87 -11.06 19.46
CA ILE A 29 -9.46 -11.76 20.62
C ILE A 29 -10.83 -11.17 21.03
N ASN A 30 -10.95 -9.84 21.06
CA ASN A 30 -12.13 -9.13 21.59
C ASN A 30 -12.80 -8.19 20.59
N LYS A 31 -12.35 -8.18 19.34
CA LYS A 31 -12.83 -7.25 18.31
C LYS A 31 -12.93 -7.94 16.96
N LYS A 32 -13.95 -7.54 16.20
CA LYS A 32 -14.04 -7.85 14.78
C LYS A 32 -13.56 -6.63 14.00
N PHE A 33 -12.81 -6.86 12.96
CA PHE A 33 -12.34 -5.84 12.03
C PHE A 33 -12.89 -6.14 10.64
N ASN A 34 -12.93 -5.13 9.78
CA ASN A 34 -13.38 -5.28 8.40
C ASN A 34 -12.22 -5.60 7.46
N GLU A 35 -10.99 -5.32 7.89
CA GLU A 35 -9.78 -5.54 7.10
C GLU A 35 -8.51 -5.42 7.96
N ILE A 36 -7.47 -6.12 7.52
CA ILE A 36 -6.09 -5.95 7.98
C ILE A 36 -5.38 -5.05 6.98
N VAL A 37 -4.77 -3.96 7.45
CA VAL A 37 -4.16 -2.95 6.58
C VAL A 37 -2.67 -2.85 6.82
N PHE A 38 -1.89 -3.22 5.81
CA PHE A 38 -0.46 -2.93 5.80
C PHE A 38 -0.25 -1.50 5.32
N CYS A 39 0.13 -0.64 6.23
CA CYS A 39 0.43 0.76 5.98
C CYS A 39 1.46 1.24 6.98
N GLY A 40 2.10 2.36 6.73
CA GLY A 40 3.04 2.92 7.70
C GLY A 40 3.66 4.22 7.25
N TYR A 41 4.59 4.70 8.07
CA TYR A 41 5.38 5.88 7.82
C TYR A 41 6.49 5.65 6.79
N GLY A 42 6.81 4.40 6.51
CA GLY A 42 7.64 3.95 5.40
C GLY A 42 6.79 3.34 4.30
N GLU A 43 7.43 2.59 3.42
CA GLU A 43 6.79 1.88 2.32
C GLU A 43 6.63 0.39 2.68
N PRO A 44 5.40 -0.12 2.89
CA PRO A 44 5.19 -1.50 3.30
C PRO A 44 5.76 -2.53 2.33
N THR A 45 5.75 -2.23 1.03
CA THR A 45 6.26 -3.15 0.00
C THR A 45 7.77 -3.35 0.03
N MET A 46 8.53 -2.54 0.79
CA MET A 46 9.94 -2.84 1.10
C MET A 46 10.09 -4.15 1.88
N ARG A 47 9.05 -4.54 2.59
CA ARG A 47 8.98 -5.81 3.35
C ARG A 47 7.90 -6.74 2.77
N PHE A 48 7.78 -6.75 1.44
CA PHE A 48 6.73 -7.51 0.78
C PHE A 48 6.80 -9.01 1.08
N ASP A 49 7.99 -9.59 1.22
CA ASP A 49 8.13 -11.01 1.56
C ASP A 49 7.47 -11.35 2.92
N LEU A 50 7.63 -10.48 3.93
CA LEU A 50 6.92 -10.63 5.20
C LEU A 50 5.39 -10.53 5.03
N ILE A 51 4.91 -9.56 4.25
CA ILE A 51 3.47 -9.39 3.99
C ILE A 51 2.91 -10.62 3.27
N LYS A 52 3.64 -11.14 2.29
CA LYS A 52 3.29 -12.36 1.55
C LYS A 52 3.20 -13.56 2.48
N ASP A 53 4.20 -13.78 3.33
CA ASP A 53 4.22 -14.88 4.28
C ASP A 53 3.10 -14.77 5.31
N PHE A 54 2.81 -13.55 5.79
CA PHE A 54 1.65 -13.29 6.64
C PHE A 54 0.35 -13.67 5.93
N ALA A 55 0.14 -13.19 4.70
CA ALA A 55 -1.07 -13.46 3.94
C ALA A 55 -1.22 -14.96 3.63
N LEU A 56 -0.13 -15.66 3.31
CA LEU A 56 -0.14 -17.11 3.13
C LEU A 56 -0.58 -17.85 4.39
N ASN A 57 -0.07 -17.46 5.57
CA ASN A 57 -0.48 -18.05 6.84
C ASN A 57 -1.95 -17.77 7.14
N LEU A 58 -2.43 -16.54 6.89
CA LEU A 58 -3.83 -16.17 7.04
C LEU A 58 -4.73 -17.04 6.15
N ARG A 59 -4.44 -17.15 4.84
CA ARG A 59 -5.25 -17.92 3.87
C ARG A 59 -5.25 -19.43 4.15
N LYS A 60 -4.24 -19.94 4.87
CA LYS A 60 -4.18 -21.34 5.34
C LYS A 60 -4.92 -21.58 6.67
N GLY A 61 -5.49 -20.55 7.28
CA GLY A 61 -6.15 -20.65 8.59
C GLY A 61 -5.18 -20.87 9.76
N ASN A 62 -3.90 -20.51 9.60
CA ASN A 62 -2.87 -20.73 10.63
C ASN A 62 -2.92 -19.67 11.75
N LEU A 63 -3.67 -18.58 11.58
CA LEU A 63 -3.79 -17.52 12.59
C LEU A 63 -4.95 -17.82 13.55
N LYS A 64 -4.68 -17.75 14.85
CA LYS A 64 -5.70 -17.95 15.89
C LYS A 64 -6.64 -16.76 15.94
N ASN A 65 -7.94 -17.03 16.06
CA ASN A 65 -9.02 -16.02 16.20
C ASN A 65 -9.19 -15.08 15.00
N VAL A 66 -8.47 -15.29 13.90
CA VAL A 66 -8.55 -14.48 12.68
C VAL A 66 -9.18 -15.33 11.58
N PRO A 67 -10.29 -14.90 10.95
CA PRO A 67 -10.88 -15.63 9.83
C PRO A 67 -9.90 -15.72 8.66
N GLU A 68 -9.80 -16.89 8.02
CA GLU A 68 -8.91 -17.11 6.86
C GLU A 68 -9.25 -16.22 5.67
N ASN A 69 -10.50 -15.81 5.55
CA ASN A 69 -11.01 -14.90 4.52
C ASN A 69 -11.01 -13.43 4.95
N GLU A 70 -10.38 -13.08 6.08
CA GLU A 70 -10.24 -11.68 6.50
C GLU A 70 -9.56 -10.86 5.41
N ARG A 71 -10.12 -9.68 5.13
CA ARG A 71 -9.67 -8.84 4.03
C ARG A 71 -8.29 -8.26 4.32
N VAL A 72 -7.38 -8.36 3.36
CA VAL A 72 -6.02 -7.79 3.43
C VAL A 72 -5.86 -6.68 2.41
N ARG A 73 -5.44 -5.49 2.90
CA ARG A 73 -5.16 -4.33 2.06
C ARG A 73 -3.74 -3.82 2.29
N ILE A 74 -3.11 -3.36 1.21
CA ILE A 74 -1.83 -2.65 1.28
C ILE A 74 -2.03 -1.20 0.82
N ASN A 75 -1.52 -0.23 1.58
CA ASN A 75 -1.37 1.15 1.14
C ASN A 75 0.10 1.37 0.75
N THR A 76 0.36 1.74 -0.48
CA THR A 76 1.73 1.84 -1.03
C THR A 76 1.94 3.14 -1.81
N ASN A 77 3.18 3.54 -1.96
CA ASN A 77 3.60 4.59 -2.88
C ASN A 77 3.72 4.09 -4.34
N GLY A 78 3.55 2.78 -4.58
CA GLY A 78 3.62 2.16 -5.90
C GLY A 78 5.02 1.79 -6.40
N MET A 79 6.06 2.02 -5.61
CA MET A 79 7.44 1.71 -5.99
C MET A 79 7.85 0.26 -5.70
N GLY A 80 6.91 -0.60 -5.31
CA GLY A 80 7.20 -1.95 -4.82
C GLY A 80 8.02 -2.81 -5.78
N ASN A 81 7.68 -2.84 -7.07
CA ASN A 81 8.45 -3.60 -8.08
C ASN A 81 9.89 -3.06 -8.22
N LEU A 82 10.03 -1.74 -8.22
CA LEU A 82 11.33 -1.07 -8.32
C LEU A 82 12.22 -1.37 -7.13
N LEU A 83 11.67 -1.27 -5.91
CA LEU A 83 12.39 -1.51 -4.65
C LEU A 83 12.77 -2.98 -4.48
N SER A 84 11.93 -3.90 -4.96
CA SER A 84 12.15 -5.35 -4.86
C SER A 84 12.99 -5.91 -6.01
N GLY A 85 13.20 -5.14 -7.10
CA GLY A 85 13.88 -5.60 -8.31
C GLY A 85 13.13 -6.72 -9.06
N ARG A 86 11.82 -6.90 -8.79
CA ARG A 86 10.96 -7.93 -9.40
C ARG A 86 9.50 -7.50 -9.42
N ASP A 87 8.67 -8.20 -10.21
CA ASP A 87 7.23 -7.98 -10.21
C ASP A 87 6.54 -8.68 -9.02
N ILE A 88 6.30 -7.89 -7.95
CA ILE A 88 5.58 -8.39 -6.78
C ILE A 88 4.05 -8.38 -6.96
N THR A 89 3.51 -7.72 -8.01
CA THR A 89 2.06 -7.66 -8.21
C THR A 89 1.48 -9.02 -8.56
N SER A 90 2.22 -9.83 -9.29
CA SER A 90 1.84 -11.22 -9.61
C SER A 90 1.82 -12.12 -8.37
N GLU A 91 2.69 -11.83 -7.39
CA GLU A 91 2.78 -12.57 -6.13
C GLU A 91 1.66 -12.18 -5.13
N MET A 92 0.99 -11.04 -5.35
CA MET A 92 -0.15 -10.58 -4.54
C MET A 92 -1.46 -11.32 -4.86
N LYS A 93 -1.51 -11.99 -6.01
CA LYS A 93 -2.72 -12.66 -6.49
C LYS A 93 -3.22 -13.67 -5.44
N ASP A 94 -4.54 -13.63 -5.18
CA ASP A 94 -5.25 -14.48 -4.22
C ASP A 94 -4.80 -14.34 -2.74
N LEU A 95 -3.81 -13.48 -2.45
CA LEU A 95 -3.32 -13.19 -1.11
C LEU A 95 -3.81 -11.82 -0.62
N ILE A 96 -3.76 -10.82 -1.48
CA ILE A 96 -4.09 -9.42 -1.19
C ILE A 96 -5.40 -9.07 -1.87
N ASP A 97 -6.36 -8.56 -1.12
CA ASP A 97 -7.70 -8.24 -1.63
C ASP A 97 -7.78 -6.85 -2.24
N SER A 98 -7.00 -5.91 -1.73
CA SER A 98 -7.06 -4.50 -2.15
C SER A 98 -5.70 -3.83 -2.10
N LEU A 99 -5.40 -3.04 -3.11
CA LEU A 99 -4.18 -2.25 -3.19
C LEU A 99 -4.53 -0.78 -3.39
N HIS A 100 -4.13 0.07 -2.43
CA HIS A 100 -4.30 1.51 -2.50
C HIS A 100 -2.96 2.16 -2.84
N ILE A 101 -2.86 2.76 -4.03
CA ILE A 101 -1.63 3.31 -4.58
C ILE A 101 -1.67 4.83 -4.54
N SER A 102 -0.71 5.45 -3.87
CA SER A 102 -0.56 6.91 -3.77
C SER A 102 0.11 7.45 -5.03
N LEU A 103 -0.67 7.69 -6.10
CA LEU A 103 -0.15 8.24 -7.35
C LEU A 103 0.07 9.75 -7.25
N ASN A 104 -0.82 10.47 -6.58
CA ASN A 104 -0.80 11.90 -6.28
C ASN A 104 -0.90 12.84 -7.49
N THR A 105 -0.33 12.54 -8.63
CA THR A 105 -0.43 13.34 -9.88
C THR A 105 0.01 12.51 -11.09
N LEU A 106 -0.44 12.90 -12.29
CA LEU A 106 0.02 12.34 -13.58
C LEU A 106 1.14 13.18 -14.22
N ASP A 107 1.43 14.35 -13.69
CA ASP A 107 2.59 15.15 -14.11
C ASP A 107 3.86 14.59 -13.47
N ARG A 108 4.77 14.06 -14.31
CA ARG A 108 6.02 13.44 -13.86
C ARG A 108 6.88 14.38 -13.01
N LYS A 109 7.00 15.66 -13.41
CA LYS A 109 7.81 16.63 -12.68
C LYS A 109 7.20 16.93 -11.31
N LYS A 110 5.90 17.17 -11.28
CA LYS A 110 5.15 17.37 -10.04
C LYS A 110 5.20 16.13 -9.14
N TRP A 111 5.12 14.94 -9.73
CA TRP A 111 5.22 13.68 -8.99
C TRP A 111 6.57 13.56 -8.27
N LEU A 112 7.67 13.86 -8.94
CA LEU A 112 9.01 13.84 -8.35
C LEU A 112 9.14 14.87 -7.20
N GLU A 113 8.53 16.06 -7.33
CA GLU A 113 8.49 17.07 -6.27
C GLU A 113 7.71 16.61 -5.04
N ILE A 114 6.60 15.88 -5.24
CA ILE A 114 5.72 15.39 -4.16
C ILE A 114 6.30 14.14 -3.51
N MET A 115 6.69 13.14 -4.31
CA MET A 115 7.06 11.81 -3.81
C MET A 115 8.50 11.71 -3.37
N ARG A 116 9.39 12.55 -3.91
CA ARG A 116 10.82 12.66 -3.55
C ARG A 116 11.51 11.29 -3.46
N PRO A 117 11.51 10.49 -4.53
CA PRO A 117 12.23 9.24 -4.54
C PRO A 117 13.74 9.49 -4.31
N GLU A 118 14.46 8.48 -3.83
CA GLU A 118 15.91 8.55 -3.78
C GLU A 118 16.49 8.86 -5.16
N GLU A 119 17.58 9.65 -5.23
CA GLU A 119 18.15 10.14 -6.46
C GLU A 119 18.44 9.02 -7.49
N LYS A 120 18.93 7.89 -7.02
CA LYS A 120 19.19 6.70 -7.86
C LYS A 120 17.96 6.13 -8.58
N TYR A 121 16.75 6.48 -8.16
CA TYR A 121 15.48 6.03 -8.75
C TYR A 121 14.76 7.13 -9.54
N ALA A 122 15.17 8.40 -9.41
CA ALA A 122 14.42 9.55 -9.90
C ALA A 122 14.08 9.47 -11.41
N ASP A 123 14.98 8.91 -12.23
CA ASP A 123 14.83 8.87 -13.69
C ASP A 123 13.72 7.92 -14.15
N PHE A 124 13.40 6.89 -13.38
CA PHE A 124 12.46 5.84 -13.78
C PHE A 124 11.37 5.50 -12.75
N ALA A 125 11.39 6.16 -11.58
CA ALA A 125 10.44 5.87 -10.52
C ALA A 125 8.97 6.12 -10.92
N PHE A 126 8.70 7.21 -11.64
CA PHE A 126 7.34 7.54 -12.06
C PHE A 126 6.78 6.49 -13.04
N GLU A 127 7.54 6.12 -14.05
CA GLU A 127 7.19 5.09 -15.03
C GLU A 127 7.03 3.71 -14.36
N SER A 128 7.87 3.43 -13.37
CA SER A 128 7.76 2.20 -12.56
C SER A 128 6.45 2.15 -11.79
N VAL A 129 6.00 3.26 -11.20
CA VAL A 129 4.69 3.33 -10.52
C VAL A 129 3.54 3.11 -11.50
N LEU A 130 3.59 3.69 -12.69
CA LEU A 130 2.56 3.43 -13.71
C LEU A 130 2.53 1.96 -14.13
N SER A 131 3.71 1.35 -14.32
CA SER A 131 3.83 -0.09 -14.63
C SER A 131 3.33 -0.96 -13.47
N PHE A 132 3.62 -0.59 -12.22
CA PHE A 132 3.11 -1.27 -11.04
C PHE A 132 1.57 -1.23 -10.97
N ILE A 133 0.94 -0.11 -11.31
CA ILE A 133 -0.52 0.02 -11.41
C ILE A 133 -1.07 -0.95 -12.44
N GLU A 134 -0.46 -1.04 -13.63
CA GLU A 134 -0.90 -1.97 -14.69
C GLU A 134 -0.77 -3.45 -14.24
N GLY A 135 0.32 -3.79 -13.57
CA GLY A 135 0.50 -5.12 -12.98
C GLY A 135 -0.54 -5.44 -11.91
N ALA A 136 -0.82 -4.47 -11.04
CA ALA A 136 -1.84 -4.60 -10.00
C ALA A 136 -3.24 -4.83 -10.59
N ILE A 137 -3.62 -4.08 -11.63
CA ILE A 137 -4.94 -4.23 -12.32
C ILE A 137 -5.12 -5.65 -12.88
N LYS A 138 -4.05 -6.27 -13.37
CA LYS A 138 -4.11 -7.64 -13.90
C LYS A 138 -4.30 -8.70 -12.82
N ASN A 139 -3.75 -8.47 -11.64
CA ASN A 139 -3.57 -9.51 -10.63
C ASN A 139 -4.52 -9.39 -9.43
N LEU A 140 -5.06 -8.20 -9.14
CA LEU A 140 -5.87 -7.95 -7.95
C LEU A 140 -7.31 -7.61 -8.31
N LYS A 141 -8.22 -7.99 -7.41
CA LYS A 141 -9.67 -7.71 -7.55
C LYS A 141 -10.00 -6.24 -7.32
N GLU A 142 -9.23 -5.55 -6.48
CA GLU A 142 -9.47 -4.15 -6.19
C GLU A 142 -8.16 -3.35 -6.18
N VAL A 143 -8.11 -2.37 -7.07
CA VAL A 143 -7.05 -1.35 -7.12
C VAL A 143 -7.68 0.01 -6.96
N VAL A 144 -7.12 0.82 -6.07
CA VAL A 144 -7.57 2.19 -5.80
C VAL A 144 -6.39 3.13 -5.96
N ILE A 145 -6.49 4.09 -6.84
CA ILE A 145 -5.54 5.20 -6.89
C ILE A 145 -5.94 6.25 -5.86
N THR A 146 -4.99 6.75 -5.11
CA THR A 146 -5.23 7.81 -4.14
C THR A 146 -4.34 9.02 -4.41
N ALA A 147 -4.86 10.21 -4.11
CA ALA A 147 -4.10 11.45 -4.10
C ALA A 147 -4.44 12.26 -2.86
N VAL A 148 -3.47 13.01 -2.35
CA VAL A 148 -3.72 14.03 -1.33
C VAL A 148 -4.28 15.26 -2.01
N GLU A 149 -5.35 15.83 -1.46
CA GLU A 149 -5.96 17.05 -1.97
C GLU A 149 -4.95 18.20 -1.98
N ARG A 150 -4.74 18.80 -3.16
CA ARG A 150 -3.79 19.90 -3.39
C ARG A 150 -4.30 20.78 -4.51
N GLU A 151 -4.17 22.10 -4.34
CA GLU A 151 -4.57 23.09 -5.34
C GLU A 151 -3.69 23.04 -6.62
N ASP A 152 -2.45 22.59 -6.50
CA ASP A 152 -1.46 22.50 -7.58
C ASP A 152 -1.44 21.14 -8.29
N VAL A 153 -2.48 20.31 -8.11
CA VAL A 153 -2.63 19.00 -8.75
C VAL A 153 -3.99 18.90 -9.46
N ASP A 154 -3.96 18.45 -10.69
CA ASP A 154 -5.18 18.18 -11.48
C ASP A 154 -5.84 16.87 -11.01
N MET A 155 -6.79 16.99 -10.07
CA MET A 155 -7.56 15.86 -9.56
C MET A 155 -8.50 15.26 -10.61
N ALA A 156 -9.00 16.07 -11.55
CA ALA A 156 -9.89 15.60 -12.62
C ALA A 156 -9.12 14.69 -13.60
N ALA A 157 -7.86 15.01 -13.89
CA ALA A 157 -7.00 14.15 -14.70
C ALA A 157 -6.77 12.77 -14.04
N LEU A 158 -6.55 12.73 -12.71
CA LEU A 158 -6.40 11.47 -11.96
C LEU A 158 -7.70 10.65 -11.95
N GLU A 159 -8.84 11.29 -11.74
CA GLU A 159 -10.15 10.63 -11.80
C GLU A 159 -10.44 10.06 -13.19
N ASN A 160 -10.16 10.82 -14.24
CA ASN A 160 -10.30 10.37 -15.62
C ASN A 160 -9.36 9.18 -15.92
N TYR A 161 -8.11 9.22 -15.47
CA TYR A 161 -7.16 8.12 -15.61
C TYR A 161 -7.71 6.85 -14.93
N ALA A 162 -8.18 6.96 -13.70
CA ALA A 162 -8.75 5.83 -12.97
C ALA A 162 -9.99 5.27 -13.70
N ARG A 163 -10.88 6.14 -14.19
CA ARG A 163 -12.06 5.75 -14.97
C ARG A 163 -11.68 4.99 -16.25
N LEU A 164 -10.70 5.46 -16.99
CA LEU A 164 -10.22 4.80 -18.21
C LEU A 164 -9.60 3.41 -17.94
N LYS A 165 -9.01 3.23 -16.76
CA LYS A 165 -8.45 1.96 -16.29
C LYS A 165 -9.47 1.07 -15.58
N ASN A 166 -10.72 1.53 -15.44
CA ASN A 166 -11.78 0.84 -14.69
C ASN A 166 -11.39 0.50 -13.24
N ILE A 167 -10.73 1.43 -12.57
CA ILE A 167 -10.32 1.34 -11.15
C ILE A 167 -10.88 2.52 -10.36
N LYS A 168 -10.87 2.41 -9.03
CA LYS A 168 -11.37 3.47 -8.15
C LYS A 168 -10.34 4.59 -7.99
N PHE A 169 -10.85 5.82 -7.83
CA PHE A 169 -10.07 6.97 -7.38
C PHE A 169 -10.58 7.48 -6.04
N ARG A 170 -9.66 7.86 -5.15
CA ARG A 170 -9.99 8.41 -3.84
C ARG A 170 -9.10 9.60 -3.52
N VAL A 171 -9.70 10.75 -3.30
CA VAL A 171 -9.03 11.93 -2.73
C VAL A 171 -8.91 11.76 -1.23
N ARG A 172 -7.75 12.04 -0.69
CA ARG A 172 -7.47 12.07 0.76
C ARG A 172 -7.31 13.52 1.21
N PRO A 173 -7.94 13.93 2.31
CA PRO A 173 -7.72 15.26 2.84
C PRO A 173 -6.25 15.45 3.23
N LYS A 174 -5.75 16.67 3.08
CA LYS A 174 -4.43 17.05 3.60
C LYS A 174 -4.48 16.93 5.13
N LEU A 175 -3.56 16.18 5.70
CA LEU A 175 -3.43 16.12 7.15
C LEU A 175 -2.91 17.48 7.64
N GLU A 176 -3.67 18.14 8.49
CA GLU A 176 -3.17 19.27 9.28
C GLU A 176 -2.19 18.71 10.31
N VAL A 177 -0.93 19.18 10.23
CA VAL A 177 0.16 18.78 11.13
C VAL A 177 0.30 19.86 12.19
#